data_0fcd310a92040cf57e5b860a6dd0bc98
#
_entry.id   0fcd310a92040cf57e5b860a6dd0bc98
#
_cell.length_a   1.000
_cell.length_b   1.000
_cell.length_c   1.000
_cell.angle_alpha   90.00
_cell.angle_beta   90.00
_cell.angle_gamma   90.00
#
_symmetry.space_group_name_H-M   'P 1'
#
loop_
_entity.id
_entity.type
_entity.pdbx_description
1 polymer ?
#
loop_
_entity_poly.entity_id
_entity_poly.type
_entity_poly.pdbx_seq_one_letter_code
_entity_poly.pdbx_strand_id
1 'polypeptide(L)'
;MTVNRRLIAALACRNQGSRLYGKPLQNLHVDTGVRIIDNVIQCLKSIKSIDGIVLAISEGSENDAFVEVAHQYGIDFVIGDEHDVLARLISAGDHDSASDIFRVTSESPFLYFEAVEHCWEKYISEKFDALFFEPIIDGCGFEIISLDALRRSHRDGSSKHRSEMCSLYIRENSDSFRISRIAPSSDLQRFDLRLTVDNPEDLVVCRHIYDAFKSQAPRIPLNEIIKFLDRNPQLIDLTSPFTESGYKTMFL
;
A
#
# COMPACT_ATOMS: atom_id res chain seq x y z
N MET A 1 -9.51 25.11 18.02
CA MET A 1 -10.38 24.30 17.16
C MET A 1 -9.53 23.18 16.61
N THR A 2 -9.79 21.96 17.02
CA THR A 2 -9.16 20.77 16.40
C THR A 2 -9.73 20.66 14.99
N VAL A 3 -8.92 20.94 13.98
CA VAL A 3 -9.28 20.63 12.59
C VAL A 3 -9.52 19.13 12.55
N ASN A 4 -10.76 18.74 12.22
CA ASN A 4 -11.09 17.32 12.05
C ASN A 4 -10.32 16.83 10.81
N ARG A 5 -9.19 16.13 11.01
CA ARG A 5 -8.38 15.61 9.91
C ARG A 5 -9.09 14.39 9.32
N ARG A 6 -9.17 14.32 8.00
CA ARG A 6 -9.81 13.25 7.25
C ARG A 6 -8.74 12.41 6.54
N LEU A 7 -8.66 11.13 6.89
CA LEU A 7 -7.69 10.18 6.35
C LEU A 7 -8.33 9.32 5.26
N ILE A 8 -7.84 9.43 4.03
CA ILE A 8 -8.31 8.66 2.89
C ILE A 8 -7.25 7.67 2.44
N ALA A 9 -7.61 6.40 2.28
CA ALA A 9 -6.75 5.44 1.62
C ALA A 9 -6.80 5.66 0.10
N ALA A 10 -5.68 6.03 -0.49
CA ALA A 10 -5.54 6.19 -1.93
C ALA A 10 -4.72 5.05 -2.53
N LEU A 11 -5.35 4.22 -3.36
CA LEU A 11 -4.73 3.07 -4.01
C LEU A 11 -4.38 3.43 -5.46
N ALA A 12 -3.11 3.57 -5.76
CA ALA A 12 -2.64 3.70 -7.15
C ALA A 12 -2.84 2.36 -7.88
N CYS A 13 -3.63 2.38 -8.96
CA CYS A 13 -4.01 1.19 -9.72
C CYS A 13 -3.60 1.30 -11.18
N ARG A 14 -2.94 0.26 -11.69
CA ARG A 14 -2.67 0.06 -13.12
C ARG A 14 -2.52 -1.43 -13.43
N ASN A 15 -2.87 -1.81 -14.65
CA ASN A 15 -2.71 -3.19 -15.13
C ASN A 15 -1.34 -3.45 -15.77
N GLN A 16 -0.69 -2.42 -16.29
CA GLN A 16 0.60 -2.55 -16.95
C GLN A 16 1.68 -2.93 -15.93
N GLY A 17 2.27 -4.08 -16.14
CA GLY A 17 3.37 -4.61 -15.35
C GLY A 17 4.31 -5.41 -16.23
N SER A 18 5.63 -5.21 -16.09
CA SER A 18 6.63 -5.88 -16.93
C SER A 18 6.85 -7.35 -16.55
N ARG A 19 6.64 -7.71 -15.28
CA ARG A 19 6.90 -9.05 -14.73
C ARG A 19 5.62 -9.88 -14.56
N LEU A 20 4.55 -9.24 -14.14
CA LEU A 20 3.22 -9.84 -14.00
C LEU A 20 2.18 -8.78 -14.37
N TYR A 21 1.32 -9.08 -15.34
CA TYR A 21 0.25 -8.18 -15.78
C TYR A 21 -0.93 -8.23 -14.80
N GLY A 22 -1.55 -7.07 -14.54
CA GLY A 22 -2.76 -6.98 -13.73
C GLY A 22 -2.59 -7.50 -12.30
N LYS A 23 -1.44 -7.25 -11.66
CA LYS A 23 -1.10 -7.76 -10.33
C LYS A 23 -2.24 -7.61 -9.31
N PRO A 24 -2.86 -6.42 -9.14
CA PRO A 24 -3.93 -6.25 -8.15
C PRO A 24 -5.18 -7.08 -8.46
N LEU A 25 -5.41 -7.40 -9.74
CA LEU A 25 -6.56 -8.17 -10.20
C LEU A 25 -6.31 -9.69 -10.23
N GLN A 26 -5.09 -10.15 -9.92
CA GLN A 26 -4.80 -11.57 -9.81
C GLN A 26 -5.58 -12.19 -8.65
N ASN A 27 -6.13 -13.39 -8.88
CA ASN A 27 -6.83 -14.13 -7.83
C ASN A 27 -5.86 -14.53 -6.72
N LEU A 28 -6.10 -14.03 -5.53
CA LEU A 28 -5.45 -14.47 -4.29
C LEU A 28 -6.01 -15.83 -3.84
N HIS A 29 -7.34 -16.05 -4.06
CA HIS A 29 -7.99 -17.32 -3.84
C HIS A 29 -8.76 -17.73 -5.11
N VAL A 30 -8.32 -18.79 -5.77
CA VAL A 30 -8.83 -19.19 -7.11
C VAL A 30 -10.28 -19.66 -7.03
N ASP A 31 -10.61 -20.51 -6.05
CA ASP A 31 -11.94 -21.13 -5.96
C ASP A 31 -13.08 -20.14 -5.73
N THR A 32 -12.83 -19.08 -4.97
CA THR A 32 -13.83 -18.04 -4.68
C THR A 32 -13.69 -16.79 -5.53
N GLY A 33 -12.61 -16.71 -6.34
CA GLY A 33 -12.33 -15.55 -7.19
C GLY A 33 -11.91 -14.28 -6.44
N VAL A 34 -11.54 -14.37 -5.15
CA VAL A 34 -11.04 -13.22 -4.38
C VAL A 34 -9.71 -12.75 -4.96
N ARG A 35 -9.66 -11.49 -5.41
CA ARG A 35 -8.45 -10.86 -5.96
C ARG A 35 -7.61 -10.23 -4.86
N ILE A 36 -6.36 -9.93 -5.17
CA ILE A 36 -5.46 -9.20 -4.26
C ILE A 36 -6.11 -7.88 -3.81
N ILE A 37 -6.58 -7.06 -4.75
CA ILE A 37 -7.21 -5.78 -4.47
C ILE A 37 -8.47 -5.91 -3.61
N ASP A 38 -9.23 -7.02 -3.74
CA ASP A 38 -10.41 -7.27 -2.92
C ASP A 38 -10.04 -7.40 -1.45
N ASN A 39 -8.96 -8.16 -1.16
CA ASN A 39 -8.47 -8.32 0.21
C ASN A 39 -7.93 -7.01 0.79
N VAL A 40 -7.20 -6.22 -0.03
CA VAL A 40 -6.69 -4.90 0.37
C VAL A 40 -7.84 -3.96 0.73
N ILE A 41 -8.83 -3.81 -0.15
CA ILE A 41 -10.00 -2.93 0.08
C ILE A 41 -10.76 -3.36 1.34
N GLN A 42 -11.01 -4.65 1.52
CA GLN A 42 -11.73 -5.15 2.71
C GLN A 42 -10.92 -4.93 4.01
N CYS A 43 -9.60 -5.09 3.96
CA CYS A 43 -8.73 -4.77 5.09
C CYS A 43 -8.83 -3.28 5.44
N LEU A 44 -8.68 -2.38 4.46
CA LEU A 44 -8.79 -0.93 4.66
C LEU A 44 -10.16 -0.51 5.21
N LYS A 45 -11.26 -1.07 4.70
CA LYS A 45 -12.61 -0.83 5.23
C LYS A 45 -12.78 -1.23 6.70
N SER A 46 -11.96 -2.13 7.20
CA SER A 46 -12.00 -2.59 8.60
C SER A 46 -11.22 -1.69 9.58
N ILE A 47 -10.46 -0.72 9.08
CA ILE A 47 -9.63 0.22 9.87
C ILE A 47 -10.45 1.47 10.17
N LYS A 48 -10.66 1.77 11.45
CA LYS A 48 -11.58 2.83 11.89
C LYS A 48 -11.12 4.24 11.55
N SER A 49 -9.80 4.45 11.52
CA SER A 49 -9.22 5.77 11.21
C SER A 49 -9.27 6.13 9.72
N ILE A 50 -9.59 5.17 8.85
CA ILE A 50 -9.72 5.42 7.41
C ILE A 50 -11.16 5.84 7.11
N ASP A 51 -11.36 7.11 6.73
CA ASP A 51 -12.66 7.72 6.48
C ASP A 51 -13.24 7.37 5.10
N GLY A 52 -12.39 6.97 4.15
CA GLY A 52 -12.79 6.61 2.79
C GLY A 52 -11.67 5.93 2.02
N ILE A 53 -12.02 5.35 0.86
CA ILE A 53 -11.07 4.68 -0.04
C ILE A 53 -11.33 5.22 -1.44
N VAL A 54 -10.26 5.64 -2.13
CA VAL A 54 -10.32 6.13 -3.51
C VAL A 54 -9.30 5.36 -4.36
N LEU A 55 -9.75 4.77 -5.47
CA LEU A 55 -8.84 4.19 -6.45
C LEU A 55 -8.28 5.29 -7.36
N ALA A 56 -6.97 5.47 -7.34
CA ALA A 56 -6.22 6.39 -8.20
C ALA A 56 -5.78 5.66 -9.47
N ILE A 57 -6.70 5.52 -10.43
CA ILE A 57 -6.58 4.67 -11.61
C ILE A 57 -5.77 5.37 -12.69
N SER A 58 -4.84 4.66 -13.30
CA SER A 58 -4.13 5.11 -14.51
C SER A 58 -5.10 5.20 -15.69
N GLU A 59 -4.99 6.24 -16.51
CA GLU A 59 -5.72 6.33 -17.77
C GLU A 59 -5.41 5.16 -18.70
N GLY A 60 -6.33 4.87 -19.63
CA GLY A 60 -6.25 3.77 -20.58
C GLY A 60 -7.31 2.69 -20.34
N SER A 61 -7.90 2.20 -21.43
CA SER A 61 -9.00 1.22 -21.38
C SER A 61 -8.62 -0.11 -20.74
N GLU A 62 -7.33 -0.46 -20.72
CA GLU A 62 -6.81 -1.63 -20.01
C GLU A 62 -7.01 -1.54 -18.49
N ASN A 63 -7.29 -0.35 -17.97
CA ASN A 63 -7.51 -0.08 -16.54
C ASN A 63 -9.00 -0.02 -16.15
N ASP A 64 -9.93 -0.12 -17.11
CA ASP A 64 -11.38 -0.04 -16.86
C ASP A 64 -11.87 -1.06 -15.83
N ALA A 65 -11.18 -2.21 -15.71
CA ALA A 65 -11.49 -3.21 -14.69
C ALA A 65 -11.40 -2.69 -13.26
N PHE A 66 -10.61 -1.65 -12.98
CA PHE A 66 -10.57 -1.02 -11.65
C PHE A 66 -11.79 -0.14 -11.38
N VAL A 67 -12.42 0.42 -12.41
CA VAL A 67 -13.69 1.14 -12.29
C VAL A 67 -14.77 0.17 -11.82
N GLU A 68 -14.82 -1.03 -12.41
CA GLU A 68 -15.74 -2.09 -11.97
C GLU A 68 -15.47 -2.52 -10.51
N VAL A 69 -14.20 -2.58 -10.09
CA VAL A 69 -13.84 -2.83 -8.68
C VAL A 69 -14.40 -1.72 -7.78
N ALA A 70 -14.24 -0.45 -8.15
CA ALA A 70 -14.76 0.67 -7.37
C ALA A 70 -16.28 0.57 -7.21
N HIS A 71 -17.02 0.31 -8.29
CA HIS A 71 -18.47 0.10 -8.26
C HIS A 71 -18.86 -1.10 -7.40
N GLN A 72 -18.17 -2.24 -7.53
CA GLN A 72 -18.43 -3.45 -6.75
C GLN A 72 -18.34 -3.21 -5.25
N TYR A 73 -17.37 -2.39 -4.82
CA TYR A 73 -17.14 -2.10 -3.40
C TYR A 73 -17.83 -0.84 -2.90
N GLY A 74 -18.51 -0.07 -3.78
CA GLY A 74 -19.12 1.21 -3.43
C GLY A 74 -18.10 2.19 -2.87
N ILE A 75 -16.95 2.31 -3.54
CA ILE A 75 -15.87 3.26 -3.23
C ILE A 75 -15.64 4.19 -4.42
N ASP A 76 -15.02 5.32 -4.16
CA ASP A 76 -14.75 6.31 -5.19
C ASP A 76 -13.49 5.98 -6.02
N PHE A 77 -13.36 6.64 -7.16
CA PHE A 77 -12.19 6.56 -8.01
C PHE A 77 -11.92 7.87 -8.75
N VAL A 78 -10.68 8.07 -9.13
CA VAL A 78 -10.22 9.12 -10.05
C VAL A 78 -9.36 8.48 -11.15
N ILE A 79 -9.39 9.06 -12.34
CA ILE A 79 -8.56 8.63 -13.48
C ILE A 79 -7.57 9.75 -13.79
N GLY A 80 -6.31 9.40 -14.03
CA GLY A 80 -5.29 10.39 -14.37
C GLY A 80 -4.06 9.80 -15.06
N ASP A 81 -3.10 10.66 -15.34
CA ASP A 81 -1.88 10.37 -16.10
C ASP A 81 -1.19 9.08 -15.65
N GLU A 82 -0.74 8.26 -16.61
CA GLU A 82 -0.10 6.97 -16.35
C GLU A 82 1.20 7.13 -15.55
N HIS A 83 1.99 8.15 -15.84
CA HIS A 83 3.33 8.32 -15.30
C HIS A 83 3.37 9.21 -14.07
N ASP A 84 2.36 10.09 -13.88
CA ASP A 84 2.27 10.97 -12.71
C ASP A 84 1.39 10.35 -11.62
N VAL A 85 1.92 9.33 -10.95
CA VAL A 85 1.24 8.65 -9.83
C VAL A 85 0.95 9.62 -8.69
N LEU A 86 1.88 10.55 -8.42
CA LEU A 86 1.73 11.54 -7.36
C LEU A 86 0.53 12.47 -7.61
N ALA A 87 0.34 12.93 -8.87
CA ALA A 87 -0.84 13.72 -9.24
C ALA A 87 -2.14 12.93 -9.03
N ARG A 88 -2.16 11.63 -9.35
CA ARG A 88 -3.35 10.79 -9.10
C ARG A 88 -3.68 10.65 -7.62
N LEU A 89 -2.67 10.49 -6.75
CA LEU A 89 -2.90 10.45 -5.30
C LEU A 89 -3.41 11.79 -4.76
N ILE A 90 -2.90 12.92 -5.27
CA ILE A 90 -3.40 14.26 -4.93
C ILE A 90 -4.86 14.40 -5.36
N SER A 91 -5.18 14.00 -6.60
CA SER A 91 -6.55 14.04 -7.13
C SER A 91 -7.51 13.17 -6.31
N ALA A 92 -7.07 12.01 -5.83
CA ALA A 92 -7.86 11.16 -4.94
C ALA A 92 -8.16 11.86 -3.61
N GLY A 93 -7.16 12.53 -3.03
CA GLY A 93 -7.35 13.33 -1.82
C GLY A 93 -8.27 14.51 -2.01
N ASP A 94 -8.15 15.23 -3.13
CA ASP A 94 -9.01 16.37 -3.47
C ASP A 94 -10.46 15.95 -3.68
N HIS A 95 -10.66 14.82 -4.37
CA HIS A 95 -11.99 14.28 -4.66
C HIS A 95 -12.80 14.04 -3.38
N ASP A 96 -12.19 13.47 -2.35
CA ASP A 96 -12.86 13.14 -1.09
C ASP A 96 -12.55 14.14 0.04
N SER A 97 -12.08 15.33 -0.31
CA SER A 97 -11.76 16.42 0.66
C SER A 97 -10.85 15.96 1.80
N ALA A 98 -9.87 15.11 1.50
CA ALA A 98 -8.93 14.59 2.47
C ALA A 98 -7.98 15.69 2.99
N SER A 99 -7.57 15.58 4.25
CA SER A 99 -6.40 16.30 4.77
C SER A 99 -5.14 15.45 4.64
N ASP A 100 -5.31 14.13 4.65
CA ASP A 100 -4.22 13.14 4.71
C ASP A 100 -4.50 11.92 3.85
N ILE A 101 -3.43 11.37 3.30
CA ILE A 101 -3.46 10.16 2.49
C ILE A 101 -2.80 9.01 3.25
N PHE A 102 -3.55 7.92 3.40
CA PHE A 102 -3.03 6.62 3.78
C PHE A 102 -2.61 5.89 2.50
N ARG A 103 -1.31 5.65 2.37
CA ARG A 103 -0.75 5.02 1.18
C ARG A 103 -0.30 3.61 1.46
N VAL A 104 -0.84 2.67 0.70
CA VAL A 104 -0.39 1.29 0.55
C VAL A 104 -0.41 0.94 -0.93
N THR A 105 0.24 -0.15 -1.31
CA THR A 105 0.24 -0.63 -2.69
C THR A 105 -0.96 -1.54 -2.95
N SER A 106 -1.51 -1.48 -4.15
CA SER A 106 -2.70 -2.26 -4.53
C SER A 106 -2.42 -3.74 -4.77
N GLU A 107 -1.14 -4.10 -4.88
CA GLU A 107 -0.64 -5.47 -5.12
C GLU A 107 -0.09 -6.18 -3.87
N SER A 108 -0.17 -5.55 -2.69
CA SER A 108 0.34 -6.11 -1.42
C SER A 108 -0.82 -6.53 -0.50
N PRO A 109 -1.16 -7.83 -0.46
CA PRO A 109 -2.40 -8.27 0.17
C PRO A 109 -2.38 -8.27 1.71
N PHE A 110 -1.20 -8.17 2.36
CA PHE A 110 -1.06 -8.39 3.80
C PHE A 110 -0.52 -7.17 4.53
N LEU A 111 -1.32 -6.09 4.54
CA LEU A 111 -1.02 -4.88 5.32
C LEU A 111 -0.84 -5.21 6.81
N TYR A 112 0.17 -4.62 7.46
CA TYR A 112 0.28 -4.64 8.92
C TYR A 112 -0.72 -3.65 9.53
N PHE A 113 -1.97 -4.07 9.58
CA PHE A 113 -3.12 -3.25 10.03
C PHE A 113 -3.09 -2.94 11.52
N GLU A 114 -2.40 -3.75 12.32
CA GLU A 114 -2.38 -3.64 13.79
C GLU A 114 -1.78 -2.32 14.29
N ALA A 115 -0.88 -1.71 13.51
CA ALA A 115 -0.23 -0.46 13.90
C ALA A 115 -0.98 0.80 13.45
N VAL A 116 -1.96 0.70 12.55
CA VAL A 116 -2.51 1.87 11.84
C VAL A 116 -3.15 2.89 12.80
N GLU A 117 -4.00 2.44 13.74
CA GLU A 117 -4.68 3.33 14.67
C GLU A 117 -3.67 4.10 15.54
N HIS A 118 -2.69 3.40 16.11
CA HIS A 118 -1.65 4.02 16.93
C HIS A 118 -0.81 5.02 16.13
N CYS A 119 -0.44 4.66 14.90
CA CYS A 119 0.33 5.55 14.01
C CYS A 119 -0.47 6.80 13.65
N TRP A 120 -1.76 6.67 13.39
CA TRP A 120 -2.65 7.79 13.10
C TRP A 120 -2.78 8.74 14.30
N GLU A 121 -3.04 8.22 15.49
CA GLU A 121 -3.11 9.01 16.71
C GLU A 121 -1.82 9.81 16.96
N LYS A 122 -0.66 9.16 16.82
CA LYS A 122 0.65 9.82 16.95
C LYS A 122 0.86 10.86 15.86
N TYR A 123 0.53 10.54 14.61
CA TYR A 123 0.66 11.43 13.46
C TYR A 123 -0.10 12.75 13.68
N ILE A 124 -1.35 12.66 14.14
CA ILE A 124 -2.17 13.84 14.43
C ILE A 124 -1.61 14.65 15.61
N SER A 125 -1.34 13.97 16.74
CA SER A 125 -0.94 14.63 17.99
C SER A 125 0.37 15.40 17.83
N GLU A 126 1.29 14.85 17.07
CA GLU A 126 2.60 15.47 16.82
C GLU A 126 2.65 16.31 15.54
N LYS A 127 1.55 16.40 14.78
CA LYS A 127 1.40 17.22 13.57
C LYS A 127 2.48 16.95 12.52
N PHE A 128 2.72 15.68 12.21
CA PHE A 128 3.66 15.31 11.15
C PHE A 128 3.12 15.68 9.76
N ASP A 129 4.03 15.93 8.82
CA ASP A 129 3.77 16.03 7.39
C ASP A 129 3.76 14.64 6.74
N ALA A 130 4.59 13.73 7.26
CA ALA A 130 4.65 12.34 6.81
C ALA A 130 5.02 11.39 7.95
N LEU A 131 4.44 10.19 7.94
CA LEU A 131 4.80 9.07 8.80
C LEU A 131 5.05 7.85 7.92
N PHE A 132 6.22 7.22 8.10
CA PHE A 132 6.63 5.99 7.43
C PHE A 132 6.69 4.86 8.44
N PHE A 133 5.92 3.79 8.20
CA PHE A 133 5.98 2.59 9.03
C PHE A 133 6.98 1.61 8.44
N GLU A 134 8.23 1.72 8.87
CA GLU A 134 9.40 1.02 8.32
C GLU A 134 10.57 0.94 9.33
N PRO A 135 11.51 -0.03 9.22
CA PRO A 135 11.50 -1.12 8.24
C PRO A 135 10.58 -2.28 8.67
N ILE A 136 9.90 -2.90 7.71
CA ILE A 136 9.03 -4.07 7.93
C ILE A 136 9.16 -4.98 6.71
N ILE A 137 8.58 -6.19 6.77
CA ILE A 137 8.51 -7.12 5.63
C ILE A 137 7.97 -6.39 4.39
N ASP A 138 8.63 -6.58 3.25
CA ASP A 138 8.25 -5.99 1.96
C ASP A 138 6.79 -6.32 1.61
N GLY A 139 6.00 -5.28 1.35
CA GLY A 139 4.57 -5.37 1.08
C GLY A 139 3.65 -5.21 2.30
N CYS A 140 4.19 -5.12 3.54
CA CYS A 140 3.37 -4.99 4.75
C CYS A 140 3.32 -3.58 5.34
N GLY A 141 4.20 -2.69 4.88
CA GLY A 141 4.29 -1.32 5.36
C GLY A 141 3.20 -0.40 4.83
N PHE A 142 3.13 0.79 5.43
CA PHE A 142 2.25 1.87 4.98
C PHE A 142 2.87 3.24 5.25
N GLU A 143 2.30 4.24 4.59
CA GLU A 143 2.67 5.64 4.79
C GLU A 143 1.42 6.47 5.09
N ILE A 144 1.55 7.46 5.96
CA ILE A 144 0.54 8.49 6.18
C ILE A 144 1.18 9.83 5.80
N ILE A 145 0.61 10.53 4.83
CA ILE A 145 1.21 11.75 4.26
C ILE A 145 0.14 12.83 4.15
N SER A 146 0.44 14.04 4.63
CA SER A 146 -0.47 15.16 4.45
C SER A 146 -0.63 15.50 2.96
N LEU A 147 -1.86 15.85 2.57
CA LEU A 147 -2.13 16.24 1.19
C LEU A 147 -1.31 17.49 0.79
N ASP A 148 -1.01 18.38 1.75
CA ASP A 148 -0.11 19.51 1.53
C ASP A 148 1.32 19.05 1.21
N ALA A 149 1.86 18.07 1.94
CA ALA A 149 3.20 17.54 1.66
C ALA A 149 3.29 16.89 0.27
N LEU A 150 2.24 16.15 -0.17
CA LEU A 150 2.18 15.62 -1.52
C LEU A 150 2.15 16.72 -2.58
N ARG A 151 1.36 17.79 -2.37
CA ARG A 151 1.31 18.96 -3.27
C ARG A 151 2.64 19.68 -3.36
N ARG A 152 3.33 19.87 -2.24
CA ARG A 152 4.68 20.45 -2.21
C ARG A 152 5.65 19.56 -2.98
N SER A 153 5.62 18.24 -2.76
CA SER A 153 6.44 17.28 -3.49
C SER A 153 6.20 17.33 -5.00
N HIS A 154 4.94 17.45 -5.43
CA HIS A 154 4.59 17.54 -6.85
C HIS A 154 5.07 18.86 -7.48
N ARG A 155 4.89 19.99 -6.79
CA ARG A 155 5.28 21.32 -7.27
C ARG A 155 6.79 21.49 -7.36
N ASP A 156 7.52 21.07 -6.30
CA ASP A 156 8.93 21.37 -6.12
C ASP A 156 9.84 20.22 -6.59
N GLY A 157 9.27 19.02 -6.80
CA GLY A 157 9.97 17.84 -7.27
C GLY A 157 10.13 17.75 -8.80
N SER A 158 10.94 16.82 -9.23
CA SER A 158 11.15 16.47 -10.64
C SER A 158 10.32 15.26 -11.06
N SER A 159 10.42 14.81 -12.32
CA SER A 159 9.69 13.66 -12.84
C SER A 159 9.92 12.36 -12.03
N LYS A 160 11.14 12.13 -11.51
CA LYS A 160 11.42 10.94 -10.67
C LYS A 160 10.55 10.88 -9.40
N HIS A 161 10.15 12.04 -8.85
CA HIS A 161 9.33 12.14 -7.64
C HIS A 161 7.84 11.94 -7.90
N ARG A 162 7.41 11.95 -9.17
CA ARG A 162 6.02 11.78 -9.61
C ARG A 162 5.66 10.34 -9.93
N SER A 163 6.66 9.45 -9.95
CA SER A 163 6.51 8.02 -10.19
C SER A 163 5.84 7.29 -9.02
N GLU A 164 5.86 5.98 -9.05
CA GLU A 164 5.37 5.12 -7.96
C GLU A 164 6.09 5.37 -6.60
N MET A 165 7.28 6.01 -6.62
CA MET A 165 7.99 6.46 -5.42
C MET A 165 7.46 7.82 -4.93
N CYS A 166 6.20 7.93 -4.66
CA CYS A 166 5.49 9.18 -4.36
C CYS A 166 6.02 9.93 -3.13
N SER A 167 6.67 9.24 -2.20
CA SER A 167 7.26 9.84 -0.99
C SER A 167 8.74 10.21 -1.14
N LEU A 168 9.36 9.91 -2.29
CA LEU A 168 10.80 10.11 -2.50
C LEU A 168 11.25 11.57 -2.27
N TYR A 169 10.50 12.57 -2.76
CA TYR A 169 10.83 13.96 -2.55
C TYR A 169 10.87 14.34 -1.05
N ILE A 170 9.89 13.85 -0.28
CA ILE A 170 9.82 14.08 1.17
C ILE A 170 11.02 13.44 1.86
N ARG A 171 11.41 12.22 1.46
CA ARG A 171 12.54 11.48 2.02
C ARG A 171 13.89 12.14 1.71
N GLU A 172 14.07 12.65 0.48
CA GLU A 172 15.28 13.36 0.05
C GLU A 172 15.40 14.77 0.66
N ASN A 173 14.29 15.40 1.08
CA ASN A 173 14.22 16.74 1.63
C ASN A 173 13.70 16.74 3.07
N SER A 174 14.15 15.79 3.88
CA SER A 174 13.65 15.55 5.24
C SER A 174 13.68 16.79 6.15
N ASP A 175 14.63 17.71 5.96
CA ASP A 175 14.74 18.95 6.73
C ASP A 175 13.59 19.94 6.44
N SER A 176 12.89 19.78 5.33
CA SER A 176 11.77 20.63 4.91
C SER A 176 10.41 20.08 5.34
N PHE A 177 10.36 18.88 5.92
CA PHE A 177 9.14 18.20 6.34
C PHE A 177 9.27 17.66 7.75
N ARG A 178 8.18 17.71 8.50
CA ARG A 178 8.10 17.07 9.81
C ARG A 178 7.78 15.60 9.65
N ILE A 179 8.79 14.75 9.71
CA ILE A 179 8.70 13.33 9.41
C ILE A 179 8.81 12.47 10.68
N SER A 180 8.00 11.42 10.78
CA SER A 180 8.16 10.32 11.73
C SER A 180 8.50 9.02 10.99
N ARG A 181 9.44 8.25 11.53
CA ARG A 181 9.68 6.86 11.12
C ARG A 181 9.41 5.96 12.31
N ILE A 182 8.49 5.02 12.17
CA ILE A 182 8.11 4.08 13.22
C ILE A 182 8.50 2.69 12.77
N ALA A 183 9.43 2.09 13.50
CA ALA A 183 9.80 0.70 13.27
C ALA A 183 8.90 -0.24 14.09
N PRO A 184 8.46 -1.36 13.51
CA PRO A 184 7.84 -2.44 14.26
C PRO A 184 8.85 -3.13 15.19
N SER A 185 8.36 -4.08 16.00
CA SER A 185 9.23 -4.98 16.75
C SER A 185 10.18 -5.76 15.85
N SER A 186 11.33 -6.15 16.37
CA SER A 186 12.42 -6.78 15.57
C SER A 186 11.99 -8.09 14.89
N ASP A 187 11.05 -8.81 15.45
CA ASP A 187 10.50 -10.04 14.90
C ASP A 187 9.69 -9.84 13.60
N LEU A 188 9.24 -8.60 13.34
CA LEU A 188 8.56 -8.20 12.10
C LEU A 188 9.53 -7.60 11.05
N GLN A 189 10.79 -7.41 11.40
CA GLN A 189 11.83 -6.88 10.50
C GLN A 189 12.55 -8.03 9.77
N ARG A 190 11.78 -8.88 9.09
CA ARG A 190 12.24 -10.06 8.37
C ARG A 190 12.57 -9.71 6.92
N PHE A 191 13.83 -9.28 6.70
CA PHE A 191 14.33 -8.88 5.38
C PHE A 191 14.53 -10.05 4.40
N ASP A 192 14.36 -11.27 4.87
CA ASP A 192 14.34 -12.51 4.09
C ASP A 192 12.95 -12.86 3.52
N LEU A 193 11.89 -12.14 3.96
CA LEU A 193 10.52 -12.37 3.53
C LEU A 193 10.03 -11.29 2.56
N ARG A 194 9.11 -11.69 1.67
CA ARG A 194 8.49 -10.82 0.69
C ARG A 194 7.00 -11.14 0.55
N LEU A 195 6.14 -10.14 0.73
CA LEU A 195 4.68 -10.26 0.76
C LEU A 195 3.98 -9.26 -0.19
N THR A 196 4.71 -8.63 -1.10
CA THR A 196 4.17 -7.92 -2.26
C THR A 196 4.15 -8.82 -3.48
N VAL A 197 3.29 -8.57 -4.46
CA VAL A 197 3.17 -9.39 -5.67
C VAL A 197 3.73 -8.63 -6.87
N ASP A 198 4.96 -8.92 -7.24
CA ASP A 198 5.61 -8.40 -8.45
C ASP A 198 5.88 -9.47 -9.48
N ASN A 199 6.18 -10.67 -9.02
CA ASN A 199 6.52 -11.84 -9.83
C ASN A 199 5.48 -12.94 -9.66
N PRO A 200 5.37 -13.89 -10.60
CA PRO A 200 4.50 -15.06 -10.44
C PRO A 200 4.75 -15.85 -9.14
N GLU A 201 6.01 -15.95 -8.71
CA GLU A 201 6.44 -16.65 -7.51
C GLU A 201 5.86 -15.97 -6.25
N ASP A 202 5.87 -14.63 -6.20
CA ASP A 202 5.25 -13.86 -5.11
C ASP A 202 3.76 -14.21 -4.98
N LEU A 203 3.05 -14.31 -6.12
CA LEU A 203 1.64 -14.68 -6.15
C LEU A 203 1.39 -16.09 -5.61
N VAL A 204 2.27 -17.05 -5.93
CA VAL A 204 2.18 -18.42 -5.40
C VAL A 204 2.28 -18.39 -3.87
N VAL A 205 3.27 -17.70 -3.32
CA VAL A 205 3.45 -17.58 -1.86
C VAL A 205 2.22 -16.93 -1.22
N CYS A 206 1.73 -15.80 -1.77
CA CYS A 206 0.56 -15.10 -1.23
C CYS A 206 -0.70 -15.97 -1.27
N ARG A 207 -0.90 -16.80 -2.29
CA ARG A 207 -2.00 -17.77 -2.37
C ARG A 207 -1.92 -18.81 -1.28
N HIS A 208 -0.76 -19.42 -1.05
CA HIS A 208 -0.58 -20.39 0.03
C HIS A 208 -0.88 -19.80 1.41
N ILE A 209 -0.43 -18.57 1.66
CA ILE A 209 -0.74 -17.84 2.89
C ILE A 209 -2.26 -17.62 3.02
N TYR A 210 -2.89 -17.08 1.97
CA TYR A 210 -4.31 -16.81 2.00
C TYR A 210 -5.14 -18.08 2.24
N ASP A 211 -4.82 -19.19 1.57
CA ASP A 211 -5.49 -20.47 1.76
C ASP A 211 -5.39 -21.00 3.19
N ALA A 212 -4.21 -20.84 3.80
CA ALA A 212 -3.98 -21.27 5.18
C ALA A 212 -4.79 -20.44 6.20
N PHE A 213 -5.04 -19.15 5.89
CA PHE A 213 -5.64 -18.21 6.84
C PHE A 213 -6.93 -17.54 6.35
N LYS A 214 -7.60 -18.09 5.33
CA LYS A 214 -8.80 -17.48 4.72
C LYS A 214 -9.94 -17.20 5.70
N SER A 215 -10.03 -17.94 6.80
CA SER A 215 -11.01 -17.69 7.85
C SER A 215 -10.72 -16.42 8.67
N GLN A 216 -9.51 -15.89 8.59
CA GLN A 216 -9.07 -14.65 9.25
C GLN A 216 -9.03 -13.46 8.29
N ALA A 217 -9.15 -13.72 6.96
CA ALA A 217 -9.17 -12.64 5.97
C ALA A 217 -10.34 -11.67 6.21
N PRO A 218 -10.17 -10.38 5.92
CA PRO A 218 -8.98 -9.74 5.31
C PRO A 218 -7.88 -9.35 6.30
N ARG A 219 -8.03 -9.62 7.59
CA ARG A 219 -7.12 -9.23 8.68
C ARG A 219 -6.29 -10.40 9.15
N ILE A 220 -5.44 -10.92 8.28
CA ILE A 220 -4.53 -12.03 8.64
C ILE A 220 -3.36 -11.46 9.45
N PRO A 221 -3.14 -11.87 10.72
CA PRO A 221 -2.08 -11.32 11.56
C PRO A 221 -0.69 -11.65 10.99
N LEU A 222 0.18 -10.64 10.90
CA LEU A 222 1.51 -10.81 10.29
C LEU A 222 2.36 -11.85 11.04
N ASN A 223 2.24 -11.94 12.36
CA ASN A 223 2.91 -12.96 13.18
C ASN A 223 2.52 -14.39 12.79
N GLU A 224 1.27 -14.62 12.38
CA GLU A 224 0.83 -15.94 11.94
C GLU A 224 1.39 -16.27 10.55
N ILE A 225 1.49 -15.28 9.68
CA ILE A 225 2.14 -15.41 8.36
C ILE A 225 3.61 -15.79 8.53
N ILE A 226 4.34 -15.11 9.41
CA ILE A 226 5.75 -15.41 9.67
C ILE A 226 5.92 -16.85 10.16
N LYS A 227 5.15 -17.26 11.18
CA LYS A 227 5.19 -18.63 11.69
C LYS A 227 4.86 -19.68 10.64
N PHE A 228 3.94 -19.37 9.73
CA PHE A 228 3.59 -20.24 8.62
C PHE A 228 4.75 -20.37 7.64
N LEU A 229 5.37 -19.27 7.26
CA LEU A 229 6.52 -19.27 6.33
C LEU A 229 7.73 -19.98 6.95
N ASP A 230 8.03 -19.76 8.24
CA ASP A 230 9.11 -20.45 8.95
C ASP A 230 8.94 -21.99 8.98
N ARG A 231 7.68 -22.47 8.94
CA ARG A 231 7.37 -23.91 8.82
C ARG A 231 7.35 -24.42 7.38
N ASN A 232 7.40 -23.51 6.40
CA ASN A 232 7.34 -23.82 4.97
C ASN A 232 8.49 -23.13 4.21
N PRO A 233 9.76 -23.47 4.53
CA PRO A 233 10.93 -22.76 3.98
C PRO A 233 10.99 -22.78 2.46
N GLN A 234 10.41 -23.80 1.80
CA GLN A 234 10.31 -23.85 0.34
C GLN A 234 9.54 -22.67 -0.27
N LEU A 235 8.63 -22.04 0.48
CA LEU A 235 7.93 -20.83 0.03
C LEU A 235 8.84 -19.59 0.14
N ILE A 236 9.72 -19.54 1.14
CA ILE A 236 10.73 -18.48 1.29
C ILE A 236 11.74 -18.61 0.15
N ASP A 237 12.23 -19.83 -0.12
CA ASP A 237 13.19 -20.10 -1.18
C ASP A 237 12.68 -19.66 -2.55
N LEU A 238 11.36 -19.78 -2.79
CA LEU A 238 10.72 -19.40 -4.05
C LEU A 238 10.86 -17.90 -4.36
N THR A 239 10.77 -17.03 -3.36
CA THR A 239 10.86 -15.57 -3.52
C THR A 239 12.22 -14.99 -3.18
N SER A 240 13.13 -15.77 -2.60
CA SER A 240 14.47 -15.32 -2.18
C SER A 240 15.28 -14.63 -3.30
N PRO A 241 15.20 -15.02 -4.60
CA PRO A 241 15.92 -14.34 -5.67
C PRO A 241 15.51 -12.87 -5.87
N PHE A 242 14.31 -12.50 -5.42
CA PHE A 242 13.74 -11.16 -5.64
C PHE A 242 13.78 -10.28 -4.39
N THR A 243 14.07 -10.85 -3.22
CA THR A 243 13.93 -10.18 -1.92
C THR A 243 14.89 -9.00 -1.78
N GLU A 244 16.17 -9.17 -2.07
CA GLU A 244 17.17 -8.10 -1.94
C GLU A 244 16.86 -6.91 -2.86
N SER A 245 16.44 -7.18 -4.10
CA SER A 245 16.09 -6.12 -5.07
C SER A 245 14.82 -5.36 -4.66
N GLY A 246 13.85 -6.06 -4.04
CA GLY A 246 12.64 -5.46 -3.51
C GLY A 246 12.94 -4.44 -2.41
N TYR A 247 13.72 -4.83 -1.42
CA TYR A 247 14.12 -3.93 -0.33
C TYR A 247 14.91 -2.70 -0.79
N LYS A 248 15.75 -2.82 -1.82
CA LYS A 248 16.50 -1.68 -2.38
C LYS A 248 15.58 -0.61 -2.98
N THR A 249 14.38 -0.97 -3.41
CA THR A 249 13.42 -0.04 -4.02
C THR A 249 12.32 0.41 -3.05
N MET A 250 12.09 -0.31 -1.97
CA MET A 250 11.01 -0.03 -1.02
C MET A 250 11.29 1.18 -0.13
N PHE A 251 12.55 1.42 0.23
CA PHE A 251 12.96 2.44 1.21
C PHE A 251 13.81 3.58 0.63
N LEU A 252 13.79 3.75 -0.67
CA LEU A 252 14.45 4.86 -1.35
C LEU A 252 13.71 6.17 -1.16
#